data_c7ca3a046cca39562c5fcc82f90f2eca
#
_entry.id   c7ca3a046cca39562c5fcc82f90f2eca
#
_cell.length_a   1.000
_cell.length_b   1.000
_cell.length_c   1.000
_cell.angle_alpha   90.00
_cell.angle_beta   90.00
_cell.angle_gamma   90.00
#
_symmetry.space_group_name_H-M   'P 1'
#
loop_
_entity.id
_entity.type
_entity.pdbx_description
1 polymer ?
#
loop_
_entity_poly.entity_id
_entity_poly.type
_entity_poly.pdbx_seq_one_letter_code
_entity_poly.pdbx_strand_id
1 'polypeptide(L)'
;MANPRHGFYLILRPEDQIVGAPDPVKWIDPLMKHHGVDYRISLLRAAAFHGSSHQASMVFQVVVPRQLRDFDLGRHRLQFIYQMPEAFAQVNKPELVDQMKSDAGFAKVAGVELTLLDCVRYFHKAAGINSAAHIAKEIGAKANPRTLAKAAAACENSAVRRLGYLLERAGHGRQARALEPFVKQAKTTLPLDPAVKPIVAALAQAHERNVKWKLMINETVEVAE
;
A
#
# COMPACT_ATOMS: atom_id res chain seq x y z
N MET A 1 14.07 10.55 -26.63
CA MET A 1 12.66 10.57 -26.20
C MET A 1 12.28 9.16 -25.78
N ALA A 2 11.52 9.02 -24.69
CA ALA A 2 10.92 7.74 -24.32
C ALA A 2 9.40 7.80 -24.51
N ASN A 3 8.79 6.67 -24.87
CA ASN A 3 7.35 6.57 -25.13
C ASN A 3 6.73 5.54 -24.17
N PRO A 4 6.23 5.95 -22.99
CA PRO A 4 5.58 5.06 -22.06
C PRO A 4 4.25 4.49 -22.58
N ARG A 5 3.53 5.26 -23.39
CA ARG A 5 2.25 4.88 -23.97
C ARG A 5 2.03 5.60 -25.31
N HIS A 6 1.22 5.01 -26.17
CA HIS A 6 0.86 5.62 -27.45
C HIS A 6 0.36 7.08 -27.26
N GLY A 7 0.97 8.00 -27.98
CA GLY A 7 0.64 9.43 -27.91
C GLY A 7 1.19 10.19 -26.70
N PHE A 8 1.96 9.53 -25.81
CA PHE A 8 2.57 10.18 -24.65
C PHE A 8 4.10 10.03 -24.71
N TYR A 9 4.82 11.14 -24.78
CA TYR A 9 6.26 11.18 -24.94
C TYR A 9 6.94 11.92 -23.80
N LEU A 10 8.07 11.36 -23.33
CA LEU A 10 8.93 11.99 -22.33
C LEU A 10 10.19 12.53 -23.00
N ILE A 11 10.55 13.76 -22.67
CA ILE A 11 11.85 14.34 -23.02
C ILE A 11 12.85 13.83 -22.00
N LEU A 12 13.88 13.12 -22.44
CA LEU A 12 14.97 12.66 -21.58
C LEU A 12 16.00 13.75 -21.44
N ARG A 13 16.31 14.15 -20.22
CA ARG A 13 17.45 14.99 -19.90
C ARG A 13 18.76 14.17 -19.93
N PRO A 14 19.94 14.80 -20.00
CA PRO A 14 21.20 14.05 -19.97
C PRO A 14 21.34 13.13 -18.78
N GLU A 15 20.90 13.55 -17.59
CA GLU A 15 20.92 12.76 -16.36
C GLU A 15 20.01 11.51 -16.40
N ASP A 16 18.98 11.54 -17.21
CA ASP A 16 18.00 10.43 -17.33
C ASP A 16 18.47 9.35 -18.32
N GLN A 17 19.51 9.62 -19.11
CA GLN A 17 19.93 8.71 -20.19
C GLN A 17 20.42 7.36 -19.67
N ILE A 18 21.13 7.34 -18.54
CA ILE A 18 21.67 6.10 -17.93
C ILE A 18 20.53 5.22 -17.39
N VAL A 19 19.49 5.84 -16.84
CA VAL A 19 18.33 5.13 -16.29
C VAL A 19 17.30 4.81 -17.39
N GLY A 20 17.33 5.57 -18.49
CA GLY A 20 16.46 5.42 -19.65
C GLY A 20 15.09 6.11 -19.51
N ALA A 21 14.78 6.69 -18.33
CA ALA A 21 13.59 7.50 -18.10
C ALA A 21 13.76 8.36 -16.82
N PRO A 22 13.08 9.52 -16.73
CA PRO A 22 12.97 10.27 -15.48
C PRO A 22 12.23 9.47 -14.40
N ASP A 23 12.43 9.83 -13.12
CA ASP A 23 11.66 9.23 -12.01
C ASP A 23 10.16 9.36 -12.30
N PRO A 24 9.39 8.26 -12.22
CA PRO A 24 7.96 8.24 -12.52
C PRO A 24 7.14 9.28 -11.76
N VAL A 25 7.55 9.72 -10.58
CA VAL A 25 6.85 10.77 -9.82
C VAL A 25 6.75 12.08 -10.63
N LYS A 26 7.71 12.34 -11.52
CA LYS A 26 7.74 13.58 -12.33
C LYS A 26 6.72 13.60 -13.46
N TRP A 27 6.26 12.44 -13.92
CA TRP A 27 5.40 12.34 -15.10
C TRP A 27 4.15 11.46 -14.92
N ILE A 28 3.96 10.85 -13.75
CA ILE A 28 2.78 10.01 -13.52
C ILE A 28 1.47 10.81 -13.62
N ASP A 29 1.41 12.03 -13.09
CA ASP A 29 0.20 12.84 -13.14
C ASP A 29 -0.18 13.25 -14.58
N PRO A 30 0.72 13.76 -15.43
CA PRO A 30 0.45 13.95 -16.86
C PRO A 30 0.05 12.66 -17.58
N LEU A 31 0.69 11.53 -17.29
CA LEU A 31 0.31 10.23 -17.88
C LEU A 31 -1.12 9.85 -17.53
N MET A 32 -1.49 9.96 -16.26
CA MET A 32 -2.83 9.58 -15.79
C MET A 32 -3.91 10.52 -16.30
N LYS A 33 -3.61 11.82 -16.45
CA LYS A 33 -4.46 12.79 -17.16
C LYS A 33 -4.65 12.43 -18.64
N HIS A 34 -3.58 12.03 -19.33
CA HIS A 34 -3.67 11.52 -20.70
C HIS A 34 -4.57 10.28 -20.83
N HIS A 35 -4.56 9.41 -19.84
CA HIS A 35 -5.45 8.25 -19.78
C HIS A 35 -6.89 8.61 -19.35
N GLY A 36 -7.15 9.81 -18.83
CA GLY A 36 -8.43 10.18 -18.24
C GLY A 36 -8.80 9.32 -17.02
N VAL A 37 -7.80 8.94 -16.20
CA VAL A 37 -7.97 8.03 -15.05
C VAL A 37 -7.43 8.70 -13.80
N ASP A 38 -8.23 8.72 -12.73
CA ASP A 38 -7.74 9.14 -11.42
C ASP A 38 -6.82 8.07 -10.81
N TYR A 39 -5.95 8.47 -9.88
CA TYR A 39 -4.91 7.61 -9.37
C TYR A 39 -4.41 8.07 -7.99
N ARG A 40 -3.64 7.21 -7.34
CA ARG A 40 -2.70 7.57 -6.26
C ARG A 40 -1.47 6.68 -6.31
N ILE A 41 -0.30 7.25 -6.06
CA ILE A 41 0.93 6.49 -5.75
C ILE A 41 0.69 5.84 -4.39
N SER A 42 1.00 4.55 -4.25
CA SER A 42 0.71 3.81 -3.02
C SER A 42 1.77 2.74 -2.71
N LEU A 43 1.49 1.90 -1.74
CA LEU A 43 2.31 0.78 -1.28
C LEU A 43 3.75 1.18 -0.95
N LEU A 44 4.74 0.40 -1.40
CA LEU A 44 6.15 0.59 -1.08
C LEU A 44 6.66 1.98 -1.47
N ARG A 45 6.21 2.50 -2.61
CA ARG A 45 6.64 3.83 -3.06
C ARG A 45 6.08 4.93 -2.16
N ALA A 46 4.82 4.86 -1.77
CA ALA A 46 4.24 5.80 -0.82
C ALA A 46 4.86 5.65 0.56
N ALA A 47 5.10 4.43 1.02
CA ALA A 47 5.80 4.18 2.29
C ALA A 47 7.18 4.84 2.32
N ALA A 48 7.96 4.75 1.23
CA ALA A 48 9.26 5.41 1.12
C ALA A 48 9.14 6.95 1.23
N PHE A 49 8.12 7.56 0.62
CA PHE A 49 7.87 9.00 0.76
C PHE A 49 7.52 9.40 2.19
N HIS A 50 6.88 8.51 2.95
CA HIS A 50 6.60 8.73 4.37
C HIS A 50 7.76 8.37 5.29
N GLY A 51 8.92 7.95 4.72
CA GLY A 51 10.16 7.68 5.47
C GLY A 51 10.31 6.23 5.92
N SER A 52 9.66 5.28 5.24
CA SER A 52 10.02 3.87 5.38
C SER A 52 11.34 3.63 4.63
N SER A 53 12.32 3.05 5.33
CA SER A 53 13.65 2.75 4.79
C SER A 53 13.67 1.48 3.93
N HIS A 54 12.56 0.74 3.93
CA HIS A 54 12.46 -0.55 3.27
C HIS A 54 12.47 -0.40 1.76
N GLN A 55 13.65 -0.59 1.20
CA GLN A 55 14.02 -0.69 -0.20
C GLN A 55 13.39 0.37 -1.12
N ALA A 56 14.23 1.18 -1.72
CA ALA A 56 13.90 1.93 -2.93
C ALA A 56 13.45 0.92 -4.00
N SER A 57 12.17 0.54 -3.94
CA SER A 57 11.60 -0.40 -4.89
C SER A 57 11.73 0.19 -6.28
N MET A 58 12.38 -0.53 -7.18
CA MET A 58 12.40 -0.19 -8.61
C MET A 58 11.00 -0.26 -9.23
N VAL A 59 10.04 -0.79 -8.48
CA VAL A 59 8.63 -0.86 -8.86
C VAL A 59 7.89 0.38 -8.37
N PHE A 60 7.36 1.14 -9.31
CA PHE A 60 6.54 2.30 -9.03
C PHE A 60 5.06 1.89 -9.05
N GLN A 61 4.44 1.85 -7.88
CA GLN A 61 3.11 1.29 -7.67
C GLN A 61 2.04 2.38 -7.61
N VAL A 62 1.01 2.20 -8.44
CA VAL A 62 -0.08 3.16 -8.61
C VAL A 62 -1.42 2.44 -8.49
N VAL A 63 -2.26 2.87 -7.55
CA VAL A 63 -3.63 2.36 -7.41
C VAL A 63 -4.56 3.17 -8.30
N VAL A 64 -5.40 2.47 -9.07
CA VAL A 64 -6.28 3.04 -10.10
C VAL A 64 -7.65 2.39 -10.09
N PRO A 65 -8.74 3.12 -10.46
CA PRO A 65 -10.10 2.57 -10.53
C PRO A 65 -10.41 1.89 -11.86
N ARG A 66 -9.42 1.72 -12.74
CA ARG A 66 -9.54 1.04 -14.04
C ARG A 66 -8.37 0.09 -14.26
N GLN A 67 -8.61 -1.07 -14.84
CA GLN A 67 -7.54 -1.98 -15.20
C GLN A 67 -6.62 -1.35 -16.25
N LEU A 68 -5.35 -1.20 -15.90
CA LEU A 68 -4.28 -0.76 -16.78
C LEU A 68 -3.18 -1.82 -16.80
N ARG A 69 -2.52 -1.97 -17.96
CA ARG A 69 -1.39 -2.90 -18.09
C ARG A 69 -0.15 -2.30 -17.46
N ASP A 70 0.58 -3.10 -16.69
CA ASP A 70 1.91 -2.78 -16.22
C ASP A 70 2.85 -2.58 -17.41
N PHE A 71 3.91 -1.80 -17.23
CA PHE A 71 4.95 -1.64 -18.23
C PHE A 71 6.27 -1.22 -17.61
N ASP A 72 7.34 -1.48 -18.34
CA ASP A 72 8.70 -1.07 -18.00
C ASP A 72 9.09 0.13 -18.87
N LEU A 73 9.81 1.08 -18.29
CA LEU A 73 10.39 2.21 -18.98
C LEU A 73 11.77 2.52 -18.41
N GLY A 74 12.81 2.31 -19.19
CA GLY A 74 14.16 2.33 -18.67
C GLY A 74 14.32 1.28 -17.57
N ARG A 75 14.84 1.70 -16.42
CA ARG A 75 14.95 0.86 -15.22
C ARG A 75 13.72 0.88 -14.31
N HIS A 76 12.71 1.68 -14.63
CA HIS A 76 11.49 1.78 -13.83
C HIS A 76 10.45 0.79 -14.33
N ARG A 77 9.85 0.07 -13.39
CA ARG A 77 8.65 -0.74 -13.63
C ARG A 77 7.44 -0.05 -13.03
N LEU A 78 6.46 0.29 -13.85
CA LEU A 78 5.16 0.78 -13.37
C LEU A 78 4.20 -0.37 -13.19
N GLN A 79 3.68 -0.49 -11.99
CA GLN A 79 2.69 -1.49 -11.63
C GLN A 79 1.38 -0.79 -11.27
N PHE A 80 0.32 -1.12 -12.02
CA PHE A 80 -1.02 -0.60 -11.76
C PHE A 80 -1.84 -1.61 -10.95
N ILE A 81 -2.35 -1.15 -9.83
CA ILE A 81 -3.13 -1.95 -8.92
C ILE A 81 -4.59 -1.51 -9.04
N TYR A 82 -5.40 -2.40 -9.59
CA TYR A 82 -6.82 -2.13 -9.74
C TYR A 82 -7.53 -2.15 -8.39
N GLN A 83 -8.31 -1.12 -8.14
CA GLN A 83 -9.28 -1.04 -7.06
C GLN A 83 -10.65 -0.75 -7.66
N MET A 84 -11.70 -1.42 -7.21
CA MET A 84 -13.06 -1.16 -7.69
C MET A 84 -13.40 0.33 -7.58
N PRO A 85 -14.03 0.94 -8.61
CA PRO A 85 -14.28 2.39 -8.67
C PRO A 85 -14.96 2.95 -7.42
N GLU A 86 -15.96 2.25 -6.90
CA GLU A 86 -16.70 2.68 -5.71
C GLU A 86 -15.80 2.69 -4.46
N ALA A 87 -15.02 1.62 -4.27
CA ALA A 87 -14.08 1.52 -3.14
C ALA A 87 -12.91 2.52 -3.29
N PHE A 88 -12.46 2.76 -4.52
CA PHE A 88 -11.45 3.77 -4.80
C PHE A 88 -11.94 5.18 -4.43
N ALA A 89 -13.14 5.55 -4.88
CA ALA A 89 -13.73 6.86 -4.62
C ALA A 89 -13.97 7.12 -3.12
N GLN A 90 -14.24 6.07 -2.33
CA GLN A 90 -14.44 6.20 -0.89
C GLN A 90 -13.16 6.60 -0.13
N VAL A 91 -11.98 6.20 -0.61
CA VAL A 91 -10.69 6.46 0.06
C VAL A 91 -9.80 7.45 -0.69
N ASN A 92 -10.01 7.70 -1.99
CA ASN A 92 -9.20 8.63 -2.77
C ASN A 92 -9.66 10.08 -2.58
N LYS A 93 -9.71 10.52 -1.32
CA LYS A 93 -10.21 11.83 -0.89
C LYS A 93 -9.07 12.72 -0.42
N PRO A 94 -9.23 14.06 -0.49
CA PRO A 94 -8.19 15.01 -0.08
C PRO A 94 -7.64 14.81 1.33
N GLU A 95 -8.46 14.30 2.27
CA GLU A 95 -8.02 14.04 3.64
C GLU A 95 -7.18 12.77 3.81
N LEU A 96 -7.11 11.90 2.78
CA LEU A 96 -6.38 10.63 2.79
C LEU A 96 -5.29 10.56 1.71
N VAL A 97 -5.24 11.54 0.82
CA VAL A 97 -4.31 11.60 -0.31
C VAL A 97 -3.53 12.91 -0.26
N ASP A 98 -2.23 12.78 -0.10
CA ASP A 98 -1.30 13.90 -0.11
C ASP A 98 -0.95 14.33 -1.55
N GLN A 99 -0.46 15.55 -1.70
CA GLN A 99 0.07 16.07 -2.95
C GLN A 99 1.58 16.25 -2.83
N MET A 100 2.33 15.55 -3.66
CA MET A 100 3.77 15.71 -3.77
C MET A 100 4.10 16.61 -4.95
N LYS A 101 4.86 17.68 -4.69
CA LYS A 101 5.35 18.58 -5.76
C LYS A 101 6.33 17.84 -6.66
N SER A 102 6.14 17.95 -7.96
CA SER A 102 7.03 17.45 -9.00
C SER A 102 7.33 18.53 -10.03
N ASP A 103 8.27 18.27 -10.93
CA ASP A 103 8.63 19.24 -12.00
C ASP A 103 7.46 19.54 -12.94
N ALA A 104 6.48 18.63 -13.05
CA ALA A 104 5.31 18.75 -13.90
C ALA A 104 4.02 19.10 -13.14
N GLY A 105 4.12 19.54 -11.88
CA GLY A 105 2.97 19.87 -11.04
C GLY A 105 2.94 19.06 -9.75
N PHE A 106 1.80 18.45 -9.43
CA PHE A 106 1.62 17.67 -8.21
C PHE A 106 1.21 16.24 -8.54
N ALA A 107 1.91 15.28 -7.93
CA ALA A 107 1.52 13.88 -7.95
C ALA A 107 0.69 13.52 -6.71
N LYS A 108 -0.35 12.72 -6.88
CA LYS A 108 -1.19 12.20 -5.79
C LYS A 108 -0.51 11.01 -5.12
N VAL A 109 -0.34 11.08 -3.82
CA VAL A 109 0.29 10.03 -3.00
C VAL A 109 -0.65 9.65 -1.88
N ALA A 110 -0.82 8.36 -1.60
CA ALA A 110 -1.57 7.91 -0.43
C ALA A 110 -0.96 8.53 0.84
N GLY A 111 -1.77 9.15 1.69
CA GLY A 111 -1.34 9.60 3.01
C GLY A 111 -0.89 8.42 3.88
N VAL A 112 -0.28 8.69 5.04
CA VAL A 112 0.29 7.64 5.91
C VAL A 112 -0.73 6.55 6.23
N GLU A 113 -1.95 6.92 6.61
CA GLU A 113 -3.01 5.99 7.00
C GLU A 113 -3.46 5.09 5.85
N LEU A 114 -3.64 5.70 4.68
CA LEU A 114 -4.04 4.97 3.49
C LEU A 114 -2.90 4.09 2.96
N THR A 115 -1.65 4.55 3.07
CA THR A 115 -0.45 3.75 2.74
C THR A 115 -0.38 2.49 3.59
N LEU A 116 -0.56 2.61 4.92
CA LEU A 116 -0.59 1.46 5.83
C LEU A 116 -1.69 0.45 5.47
N LEU A 117 -2.90 0.94 5.19
CA LEU A 117 -4.03 0.10 4.79
C LEU A 117 -3.80 -0.57 3.42
N ASP A 118 -3.30 0.17 2.44
CA ASP A 118 -3.01 -0.37 1.10
C ASP A 118 -1.87 -1.39 1.14
N CYS A 119 -0.81 -1.18 1.94
CA CYS A 119 0.27 -2.16 2.11
C CYS A 119 -0.24 -3.49 2.67
N VAL A 120 -1.17 -3.43 3.62
CA VAL A 120 -1.76 -4.64 4.21
C VAL A 120 -2.86 -5.25 3.32
N ARG A 121 -3.59 -4.43 2.58
CA ARG A 121 -4.61 -4.89 1.63
C ARG A 121 -3.99 -5.64 0.46
N TYR A 122 -2.89 -5.13 -0.04
CA TYR A 122 -2.17 -5.65 -1.21
C TYR A 122 -0.79 -6.19 -0.85
N PHE A 123 -0.63 -6.78 0.34
CA PHE A 123 0.69 -7.18 0.85
C PHE A 123 1.45 -8.12 -0.09
N HIS A 124 0.78 -8.97 -0.85
CA HIS A 124 1.44 -9.78 -1.90
C HIS A 124 2.10 -8.95 -3.00
N LYS A 125 1.64 -7.71 -3.21
CA LYS A 125 2.26 -6.74 -4.12
C LYS A 125 3.23 -5.81 -3.38
N ALA A 126 3.19 -5.79 -2.06
CA ALA A 126 4.04 -5.01 -1.17
C ALA A 126 5.15 -5.86 -0.52
N ALA A 127 5.67 -6.85 -1.23
CA ALA A 127 6.73 -7.76 -0.79
C ALA A 127 6.38 -8.61 0.45
N GLY A 128 5.10 -8.98 0.62
CA GLY A 128 4.63 -9.89 1.65
C GLY A 128 4.22 -9.22 2.96
N ILE A 129 3.72 -10.05 3.87
CA ILE A 129 3.21 -9.57 5.17
C ILE A 129 4.32 -9.02 6.08
N ASN A 130 5.54 -9.57 5.99
CA ASN A 130 6.70 -9.09 6.74
C ASN A 130 7.10 -7.67 6.31
N SER A 131 7.09 -7.38 5.00
CA SER A 131 7.32 -6.02 4.50
C SER A 131 6.25 -5.05 5.01
N ALA A 132 4.98 -5.45 5.01
CA ALA A 132 3.90 -4.64 5.58
C ALA A 132 4.08 -4.40 7.08
N ALA A 133 4.62 -5.38 7.83
CA ALA A 133 4.94 -5.25 9.25
C ALA A 133 6.07 -4.26 9.51
N HIS A 134 7.15 -4.31 8.71
CA HIS A 134 8.23 -3.33 8.79
C HIS A 134 7.74 -1.92 8.49
N ILE A 135 6.94 -1.74 7.44
CA ILE A 135 6.32 -0.46 7.12
C ILE A 135 5.45 0.03 8.29
N ALA A 136 4.63 -0.86 8.88
CA ALA A 136 3.82 -0.52 10.04
C ALA A 136 4.68 -0.07 11.23
N LYS A 137 5.86 -0.68 11.45
CA LYS A 137 6.81 -0.27 12.48
C LYS A 137 7.38 1.12 12.20
N GLU A 138 7.86 1.38 10.98
CA GLU A 138 8.60 2.60 10.63
C GLU A 138 7.70 3.85 10.55
N ILE A 139 6.52 3.72 9.96
CA ILE A 139 5.64 4.87 9.75
C ILE A 139 4.35 4.85 10.57
N GLY A 140 4.06 3.75 11.29
CA GLY A 140 2.81 3.59 12.05
C GLY A 140 2.60 4.66 13.12
N ALA A 141 3.68 5.12 13.79
CA ALA A 141 3.62 6.18 14.77
C ALA A 141 3.15 7.53 14.19
N LYS A 142 3.37 7.77 12.89
CA LYS A 142 2.99 9.01 12.19
C LYS A 142 1.49 9.06 11.88
N ALA A 143 0.81 7.92 11.87
CA ALA A 143 -0.60 7.84 11.55
C ALA A 143 -1.47 8.53 12.63
N ASN A 144 -2.38 9.39 12.20
CA ASN A 144 -3.38 9.98 13.06
C ASN A 144 -4.49 8.95 13.32
N PRO A 145 -4.79 8.57 14.58
CA PRO A 145 -5.79 7.54 14.89
C PRO A 145 -7.19 7.84 14.35
N ARG A 146 -7.60 9.12 14.32
CA ARG A 146 -8.93 9.52 13.82
C ARG A 146 -9.01 9.37 12.30
N THR A 147 -7.97 9.82 11.59
CA THR A 147 -7.87 9.68 10.13
C THR A 147 -7.77 8.20 9.74
N LEU A 148 -7.00 7.41 10.50
CA LEU A 148 -6.88 5.97 10.31
C LEU A 148 -8.23 5.25 10.47
N ALA A 149 -9.01 5.61 11.49
CA ALA A 149 -10.35 5.06 11.68
C ALA A 149 -11.30 5.44 10.52
N LYS A 150 -11.23 6.67 10.00
CA LYS A 150 -12.01 7.09 8.83
C LYS A 150 -11.65 6.28 7.58
N ALA A 151 -10.35 6.10 7.32
CA ALA A 151 -9.89 5.30 6.20
C ALA A 151 -10.29 3.81 6.34
N ALA A 152 -10.16 3.27 7.55
CA ALA A 152 -10.53 1.88 7.87
C ALA A 152 -12.02 1.60 7.65
N ALA A 153 -12.91 2.57 7.88
CA ALA A 153 -14.34 2.43 7.65
C ALA A 153 -14.71 2.15 6.19
N ALA A 154 -13.85 2.56 5.26
CA ALA A 154 -14.03 2.35 3.82
C ALA A 154 -13.15 1.21 3.26
N CYS A 155 -12.45 0.47 4.13
CA CYS A 155 -11.58 -0.65 3.74
C CYS A 155 -12.18 -1.99 4.15
N GLU A 156 -11.70 -3.06 3.52
CA GLU A 156 -12.11 -4.41 3.90
C GLU A 156 -11.69 -4.74 5.33
N ASN A 157 -12.61 -5.32 6.07
CA ASN A 157 -12.40 -5.71 7.46
C ASN A 157 -11.15 -6.61 7.66
N SER A 158 -10.82 -7.43 6.66
CA SER A 158 -9.61 -8.28 6.68
C SER A 158 -8.32 -7.46 6.72
N ALA A 159 -8.22 -6.39 5.93
CA ALA A 159 -7.07 -5.49 5.93
C ALA A 159 -6.98 -4.71 7.25
N VAL A 160 -8.12 -4.20 7.74
CA VAL A 160 -8.17 -3.47 9.01
C VAL A 160 -7.69 -4.32 10.19
N ARG A 161 -8.11 -5.59 10.24
CA ARG A 161 -7.70 -6.52 11.31
C ARG A 161 -6.21 -6.87 11.25
N ARG A 162 -5.69 -7.12 10.06
CA ARG A 162 -4.25 -7.36 9.85
C ARG A 162 -3.44 -6.14 10.25
N LEU A 163 -3.84 -4.96 9.80
CA LEU A 163 -3.14 -3.72 10.17
C LEU A 163 -3.16 -3.49 11.68
N GLY A 164 -4.30 -3.68 12.34
CA GLY A 164 -4.41 -3.55 13.78
C GLY A 164 -3.44 -4.46 14.53
N TYR A 165 -3.35 -5.73 14.10
CA TYR A 165 -2.39 -6.69 14.64
C TYR A 165 -0.93 -6.25 14.43
N LEU A 166 -0.58 -5.82 13.21
CA LEU A 166 0.78 -5.38 12.90
C LEU A 166 1.17 -4.12 13.67
N LEU A 167 0.28 -3.13 13.79
CA LEU A 167 0.52 -1.92 14.58
C LEU A 167 0.70 -2.24 16.07
N GLU A 168 -0.06 -3.18 16.62
CA GLU A 168 0.09 -3.61 18.01
C GLU A 168 1.44 -4.29 18.23
N ARG A 169 1.83 -5.21 17.33
CA ARG A 169 3.14 -5.86 17.34
C ARG A 169 4.31 -4.86 17.20
N ALA A 170 4.09 -3.79 16.45
CA ALA A 170 5.06 -2.70 16.24
C ALA A 170 5.13 -1.69 17.41
N GLY A 171 4.35 -1.89 18.48
CA GLY A 171 4.32 -0.98 19.63
C GLY A 171 3.42 0.26 19.45
N HIS A 172 2.66 0.37 18.35
CA HIS A 172 1.80 1.50 18.05
C HIS A 172 0.37 1.30 18.59
N GLY A 173 0.27 1.02 19.91
CA GLY A 173 -0.99 0.67 20.56
C GLY A 173 -2.09 1.75 20.49
N ARG A 174 -1.73 3.04 20.33
CA ARG A 174 -2.71 4.11 20.14
C ARG A 174 -3.41 4.02 18.79
N GLN A 175 -2.67 3.74 17.75
CA GLN A 175 -3.18 3.55 16.38
C GLN A 175 -3.97 2.25 16.28
N ALA A 176 -3.45 1.16 16.84
CA ALA A 176 -4.13 -0.12 16.89
C ALA A 176 -5.52 -0.02 17.57
N ARG A 177 -5.61 0.66 18.71
CA ARG A 177 -6.89 0.87 19.42
C ARG A 177 -7.96 1.55 18.56
N ALA A 178 -7.57 2.45 17.65
CA ALA A 178 -8.53 3.10 16.74
C ALA A 178 -9.20 2.12 15.77
N LEU A 179 -8.59 0.94 15.54
CA LEU A 179 -9.08 -0.10 14.64
C LEU A 179 -9.92 -1.18 15.36
N GLU A 180 -9.87 -1.26 16.68
CA GLU A 180 -10.60 -2.29 17.46
C GLU A 180 -12.13 -2.29 17.23
N PRO A 181 -12.83 -1.14 17.07
CA PRO A 181 -14.27 -1.15 16.82
C PRO A 181 -14.68 -1.96 15.59
N PHE A 182 -13.82 -2.00 14.55
CA PHE A 182 -14.10 -2.73 13.32
C PHE A 182 -13.98 -4.25 13.50
N VAL A 183 -13.17 -4.72 14.48
CA VAL A 183 -13.03 -6.14 14.80
C VAL A 183 -14.31 -6.72 15.43
N LYS A 184 -15.03 -5.91 16.20
CA LYS A 184 -16.27 -6.35 16.88
C LYS A 184 -17.32 -6.86 15.89
N GLN A 185 -17.32 -6.31 14.67
CA GLN A 185 -18.26 -6.69 13.61
C GLN A 185 -17.87 -8.02 12.93
N ALA A 186 -16.62 -8.49 13.09
CA ALA A 186 -16.14 -9.70 12.45
C ALA A 186 -16.74 -10.96 13.13
N LYS A 187 -17.29 -11.87 12.33
CA LYS A 187 -17.88 -13.14 12.81
C LYS A 187 -16.91 -14.31 12.75
N THR A 188 -15.87 -14.22 11.92
CA THR A 188 -14.97 -15.33 11.61
C THR A 188 -13.51 -14.98 11.90
N THR A 189 -12.69 -15.99 12.17
CA THR A 189 -11.24 -15.87 12.21
C THR A 189 -10.69 -15.96 10.78
N LEU A 190 -9.69 -15.15 10.46
CA LEU A 190 -9.01 -15.12 9.16
C LEU A 190 -7.54 -15.50 9.31
N PRO A 191 -6.92 -16.14 8.31
CA PRO A 191 -5.47 -16.29 8.30
C PRO A 191 -4.78 -14.92 8.14
N LEU A 192 -3.61 -14.79 8.77
CA LEU A 192 -2.77 -13.60 8.59
C LEU A 192 -2.33 -13.50 7.13
N ASP A 193 -1.82 -14.60 6.56
CA ASP A 193 -1.59 -14.73 5.12
C ASP A 193 -2.44 -15.86 4.53
N PRO A 194 -3.44 -15.57 3.68
CA PRO A 194 -4.29 -16.58 3.07
C PRO A 194 -3.56 -17.44 2.02
N ALA A 195 -2.38 -17.05 1.54
CA ALA A 195 -1.59 -17.83 0.59
C ALA A 195 -0.80 -18.94 1.28
N VAL A 196 -0.48 -18.77 2.56
CA VAL A 196 0.22 -19.78 3.38
C VAL A 196 -0.78 -20.85 3.81
N LYS A 197 -0.74 -22.01 3.15
CA LYS A 197 -1.55 -23.18 3.50
C LYS A 197 -0.74 -24.12 4.37
N PRO A 198 -1.33 -24.76 5.40
CA PRO A 198 -0.64 -25.79 6.16
C PRO A 198 -0.33 -26.99 5.24
N ILE A 199 0.89 -27.50 5.34
CA ILE A 199 1.35 -28.66 4.56
C ILE A 199 0.56 -29.93 4.95
N VAL A 200 0.15 -30.01 6.22
CA VAL A 200 -0.67 -31.12 6.78
C VAL A 200 -1.79 -30.50 7.60
N ALA A 201 -3.01 -31.02 7.46
CA ALA A 201 -4.18 -30.54 8.21
C ALA A 201 -3.98 -30.50 9.74
N ALA A 202 -3.22 -31.44 10.30
CA ALA A 202 -2.86 -31.46 11.71
C ALA A 202 -2.04 -30.26 12.17
N LEU A 203 -1.21 -29.69 11.28
CA LEU A 203 -0.42 -28.48 11.56
C LEU A 203 -1.29 -27.21 11.56
N ALA A 204 -2.44 -27.22 10.91
CA ALA A 204 -3.38 -26.09 10.94
C ALA A 204 -3.91 -25.82 12.36
N GLN A 205 -3.95 -26.84 13.22
CA GLN A 205 -4.38 -26.71 14.62
C GLN A 205 -3.29 -26.11 15.52
N ALA A 206 -2.02 -26.15 15.09
CA ALA A 206 -0.88 -25.64 15.84
C ALA A 206 -0.66 -24.12 15.65
N HIS A 207 -1.39 -23.47 14.74
CA HIS A 207 -1.26 -22.03 14.54
C HIS A 207 -1.79 -21.24 15.74
N GLU A 208 -1.03 -20.25 16.16
CA GLU A 208 -1.44 -19.32 17.20
C GLU A 208 -2.70 -18.54 16.76
N ARG A 209 -3.67 -18.44 17.66
CA ARG A 209 -4.88 -17.64 17.45
C ARG A 209 -4.78 -16.32 18.20
N ASN A 210 -4.78 -15.24 17.48
CA ASN A 210 -4.94 -13.92 18.07
C ASN A 210 -6.45 -13.61 18.20
N VAL A 211 -6.95 -13.76 19.44
CA VAL A 211 -8.38 -13.57 19.75
C VAL A 211 -8.81 -12.12 19.56
N LYS A 212 -7.96 -11.18 19.92
CA LYS A 212 -8.23 -9.74 19.84
C LYS A 212 -8.51 -9.31 18.40
N TRP A 213 -7.66 -9.70 17.45
CA TRP A 213 -7.80 -9.33 16.05
C TRP A 213 -8.55 -10.38 15.23
N LYS A 214 -8.97 -11.49 15.86
CA LYS A 214 -9.63 -12.65 15.21
C LYS A 214 -8.82 -13.13 14.00
N LEU A 215 -7.50 -13.28 14.21
CA LEU A 215 -6.57 -13.77 13.20
C LEU A 215 -5.98 -15.11 13.63
N MET A 216 -5.77 -15.98 12.65
CA MET A 216 -4.93 -17.16 12.76
C MET A 216 -3.53 -16.78 12.27
N ILE A 217 -2.54 -16.87 13.15
CA ILE A 217 -1.16 -16.48 12.85
C ILE A 217 -0.48 -17.67 12.20
N ASN A 218 -0.55 -17.74 10.89
CA ASN A 218 0.00 -18.81 10.07
C ASN A 218 1.33 -18.43 9.38
N GLU A 219 1.84 -17.25 9.66
CA GLU A 219 3.14 -16.78 9.24
C GLU A 219 3.79 -16.00 10.37
N THR A 220 5.09 -16.23 10.60
CA THR A 220 5.84 -15.50 11.61
C THR A 220 6.13 -14.10 11.10
N VAL A 221 5.75 -13.10 11.89
CA VAL A 221 6.04 -11.71 11.58
C VAL A 221 7.22 -11.24 12.42
N GLU A 222 8.34 -11.03 11.77
CA GLU A 222 9.53 -10.47 12.38
C GLU A 222 9.40 -8.94 12.39
N VAL A 223 8.97 -8.41 13.51
CA VAL A 223 9.11 -6.98 13.81
C VAL A 223 10.39 -6.88 14.63
N ALA A 224 11.55 -6.72 13.96
CA ALA A 224 12.84 -6.58 14.65
C ALA A 224 12.73 -5.54 15.77
N GLU A 225 13.28 -5.87 16.95
CA GLU A 225 13.33 -4.98 18.12
C GLU A 225 14.09 -3.68 17.86
#